data_2d2656a68db95b8adf4dd090282c8f4a
#
_entry.id   2d2656a68db95b8adf4dd090282c8f4a
#
_cell.length_a   1.000
_cell.length_b   1.000
_cell.length_c   1.000
_cell.angle_alpha   90.00
_cell.angle_beta   90.00
_cell.angle_gamma   90.00
#
_symmetry.space_group_name_H-M   'P 1'
#
loop_
_entity.id
_entity.type
_entity.pdbx_description
1 polymer ?
#
loop_
_entity_poly.entity_id
_entity_poly.type
_entity_poly.pdbx_seq_one_letter_code
_entity_poly.pdbx_strand_id
1 'polypeptide(L)'
;GELDTLLRPFGLTFARYEALVLLSFSRAGALPLRLIGERLMVHPTSVTNTIDRLEHAGLVVRKPNPQDRRGTLAEITPAGRAVVVQATEVLMTAEFGLRGYQDDQLCAMFSLLRTLRVEAGDFTE
;
A
#
# COMPACT_ATOMS: atom_id res chain seq x y z
N GLY A 1 -7.06 -11.49 11.95
CA GLY A 1 -6.23 -11.10 13.08
C GLY A 1 -6.42 -9.65 13.47
N GLU A 2 -5.61 -9.20 14.39
CA GLU A 2 -5.69 -7.83 14.89
C GLU A 2 -5.44 -6.79 13.81
N LEU A 3 -4.46 -7.04 12.92
CA LEU A 3 -4.14 -6.12 11.84
C LEU A 3 -5.31 -5.99 10.85
N ASP A 4 -5.94 -7.10 10.51
CA ASP A 4 -7.10 -7.07 9.62
C ASP A 4 -8.27 -6.30 10.25
N THR A 5 -8.44 -6.40 11.56
CA THR A 5 -9.47 -5.65 12.27
C THR A 5 -9.22 -4.14 12.16
N LEU A 6 -7.97 -3.70 12.33
CA LEU A 6 -7.61 -2.29 12.21
C LEU A 6 -7.77 -1.77 10.78
N LEU A 7 -7.58 -2.62 9.79
CA LEU A 7 -7.65 -2.25 8.38
C LEU A 7 -9.08 -2.31 7.81
N ARG A 8 -10.00 -2.97 8.50
CA ARG A 8 -11.36 -3.16 8.02
C ARG A 8 -12.09 -1.85 7.67
N PRO A 9 -11.98 -0.77 8.47
CA PRO A 9 -12.65 0.49 8.12
C PRO A 9 -12.21 1.08 6.78
N PHE A 10 -11.03 0.70 6.28
CA PHE A 10 -10.52 1.15 4.98
C PHE A 10 -10.87 0.18 3.85
N GLY A 11 -11.61 -0.89 4.16
CA GLY A 11 -11.91 -1.93 3.17
C GLY A 11 -10.73 -2.82 2.83
N LEU A 12 -9.73 -2.89 3.71
CA LEU A 12 -8.48 -3.61 3.44
C LEU A 12 -8.32 -4.84 4.32
N THR A 13 -7.69 -5.86 3.74
CA THR A 13 -7.00 -6.91 4.48
C THR A 13 -5.53 -6.53 4.54
N PHE A 14 -4.76 -7.22 5.37
CA PHE A 14 -3.33 -6.97 5.45
C PHE A 14 -2.64 -7.22 4.10
N ALA A 15 -3.06 -8.27 3.37
CA ALA A 15 -2.51 -8.56 2.05
C ALA A 15 -2.75 -7.42 1.05
N ARG A 16 -3.94 -6.82 1.07
CA ARG A 16 -4.27 -5.69 0.21
C ARG A 16 -3.47 -4.46 0.60
N TYR A 17 -3.32 -4.22 1.90
CA TYR A 17 -2.52 -3.13 2.42
C TYR A 17 -1.06 -3.27 1.98
N GLU A 18 -0.47 -4.46 2.12
CA GLU A 18 0.91 -4.69 1.68
C GLU A 18 1.10 -4.40 0.19
N ALA A 19 0.16 -4.82 -0.64
CA ALA A 19 0.22 -4.56 -2.07
C ALA A 19 0.19 -3.06 -2.37
N LEU A 20 -0.68 -2.31 -1.68
CA LEU A 20 -0.74 -0.85 -1.84
C LEU A 20 0.54 -0.17 -1.38
N VAL A 21 1.09 -0.59 -0.25
CA VAL A 21 2.36 -0.02 0.26
C VAL A 21 3.48 -0.27 -0.76
N LEU A 22 3.58 -1.49 -1.28
CA LEU A 22 4.58 -1.83 -2.28
C LEU A 22 4.45 -0.91 -3.50
N LEU A 23 3.24 -0.70 -4.00
CA LEU A 23 3.00 0.19 -5.14
C LEU A 23 3.34 1.64 -4.79
N SER A 24 2.99 2.11 -3.59
CA SER A 24 3.26 3.50 -3.19
C SER A 24 4.75 3.81 -3.14
N PHE A 25 5.59 2.82 -2.85
CA PHE A 25 7.04 2.99 -2.82
C PHE A 25 7.72 2.64 -4.15
N SER A 26 6.97 2.13 -5.12
CA SER A 26 7.55 1.85 -6.43
C SER A 26 7.76 3.15 -7.20
N ARG A 27 8.74 3.13 -8.10
CA ARG A 27 9.22 4.33 -8.80
C ARG A 27 8.12 5.11 -9.52
N ALA A 28 7.21 4.41 -10.18
CA ALA A 28 6.14 5.05 -10.94
C ALA A 28 4.76 4.84 -10.31
N GLY A 29 4.70 4.29 -9.10
CA GLY A 29 3.44 3.90 -8.50
C GLY A 29 2.80 2.70 -9.17
N ALA A 30 3.56 1.98 -9.99
CA ALA A 30 3.05 0.86 -10.79
C ALA A 30 4.08 -0.25 -10.87
N LEU A 31 3.61 -1.49 -10.82
CA LEU A 31 4.45 -2.67 -10.95
C LEU A 31 3.71 -3.75 -11.75
N PRO A 32 4.46 -4.57 -12.51
CA PRO A 32 3.85 -5.77 -13.09
C PRO A 32 3.31 -6.68 -11.99
N LEU A 33 2.16 -7.29 -12.24
CA LEU A 33 1.55 -8.22 -11.26
C LEU A 33 2.52 -9.34 -10.87
N ARG A 34 3.28 -9.85 -11.84
CA ARG A 34 4.27 -10.89 -11.59
C ARG A 34 5.29 -10.45 -10.52
N LEU A 35 5.75 -9.20 -10.62
CA LEU A 35 6.73 -8.67 -9.69
C LEU A 35 6.15 -8.46 -8.30
N ILE A 36 4.88 -8.06 -8.22
CA ILE A 36 4.17 -7.95 -6.93
C ILE A 36 4.18 -9.32 -6.23
N GLY A 37 3.83 -10.38 -6.97
CA GLY A 37 3.82 -11.73 -6.42
C GLY A 37 5.19 -12.17 -5.93
N GLU A 38 6.23 -11.90 -6.70
CA GLU A 38 7.60 -12.24 -6.32
C GLU A 38 8.03 -11.50 -5.05
N ARG A 39 7.78 -10.21 -4.97
CA ARG A 39 8.20 -9.39 -3.83
C ARG A 39 7.43 -9.67 -2.55
N LEU A 40 6.14 -9.96 -2.66
CA LEU A 40 5.32 -10.29 -1.50
C LEU A 40 5.35 -11.79 -1.19
N MET A 41 6.00 -12.60 -2.04
CA MET A 41 6.12 -14.03 -1.86
C MET A 41 4.76 -14.72 -1.80
N VAL A 42 3.87 -14.32 -2.72
CA VAL A 42 2.52 -14.89 -2.81
C VAL A 42 2.28 -15.45 -4.22
N HIS A 43 1.37 -16.40 -4.28
CA HIS A 43 1.03 -17.07 -5.53
C HIS A 43 0.38 -16.09 -6.52
N PRO A 44 0.64 -16.23 -7.84
CA PRO A 44 0.03 -15.36 -8.86
C PRO A 44 -1.49 -15.25 -8.77
N THR A 45 -2.18 -16.34 -8.44
CA THR A 45 -3.64 -16.32 -8.26
C THR A 45 -4.04 -15.39 -7.12
N SER A 46 -3.29 -15.39 -6.03
CA SER A 46 -3.53 -14.50 -4.88
C SER A 46 -3.30 -13.04 -5.27
N VAL A 47 -2.27 -12.76 -6.06
CA VAL A 47 -2.01 -11.40 -6.56
C VAL A 47 -3.19 -10.92 -7.40
N THR A 48 -3.64 -11.73 -8.35
CA THR A 48 -4.76 -11.38 -9.22
C THR A 48 -6.00 -11.06 -8.40
N ASN A 49 -6.31 -11.89 -7.41
CA ASN A 49 -7.46 -11.68 -6.54
C ASN A 49 -7.32 -10.39 -5.71
N THR A 50 -6.14 -10.15 -5.15
CA THR A 50 -5.86 -8.93 -4.39
C THR A 50 -6.04 -7.69 -5.26
N ILE A 51 -5.47 -7.70 -6.46
CA ILE A 51 -5.58 -6.57 -7.39
C ILE A 51 -7.02 -6.38 -7.87
N ASP A 52 -7.77 -7.46 -8.12
CA ASP A 52 -9.19 -7.36 -8.46
C ASP A 52 -9.97 -6.59 -7.39
N ARG A 53 -9.74 -6.92 -6.14
CA ARG A 53 -10.42 -6.26 -5.02
C ARG A 53 -10.03 -4.79 -4.90
N LEU A 54 -8.75 -4.49 -5.06
CA LEU A 54 -8.26 -3.12 -4.99
C LEU A 54 -8.77 -2.29 -6.17
N GLU A 55 -8.84 -2.87 -7.34
CA GLU A 55 -9.37 -2.18 -8.51
C GLU A 55 -10.87 -1.89 -8.35
N HIS A 56 -11.61 -2.87 -7.85
CA HIS A 56 -13.03 -2.69 -7.59
C HIS A 56 -13.28 -1.54 -6.59
N ALA A 57 -12.38 -1.37 -5.63
CA ALA A 57 -12.47 -0.29 -4.64
C ALA A 57 -11.92 1.05 -5.15
N GLY A 58 -11.40 1.11 -6.37
CA GLY A 58 -10.87 2.34 -6.95
C GLY A 58 -9.47 2.71 -6.45
N LEU A 59 -8.77 1.79 -5.81
CA LEU A 59 -7.46 2.07 -5.20
C LEU A 59 -6.29 1.76 -6.12
N VAL A 60 -6.50 0.92 -7.13
CA VAL A 60 -5.55 0.66 -8.20
C VAL A 60 -6.29 0.60 -9.53
N VAL A 61 -5.54 0.74 -10.62
CA VAL A 61 -6.03 0.48 -11.98
C VAL A 61 -5.07 -0.47 -12.66
N ARG A 62 -5.60 -1.30 -13.56
CA ARG A 62 -4.77 -2.14 -14.41
C ARG A 62 -4.44 -1.41 -15.69
N LYS A 63 -3.21 -1.58 -16.15
CA LYS A 63 -2.74 -1.02 -17.41
C LYS A 63 -1.94 -2.07 -18.17
N PRO A 64 -1.91 -2.02 -19.52
CA PRO A 64 -1.02 -2.88 -20.28
C PRO A 64 0.43 -2.57 -19.91
N ASN A 65 1.27 -3.61 -19.86
CA ASN A 65 2.69 -3.42 -19.63
C ASN A 65 3.36 -3.06 -20.97
N PRO A 66 3.90 -1.84 -21.13
CA PRO A 66 4.50 -1.44 -22.41
C PRO A 66 5.76 -2.22 -22.76
N GLN A 67 6.38 -2.87 -21.77
CA GLN A 67 7.59 -3.65 -21.97
C GLN A 67 7.33 -5.15 -22.18
N ASP A 68 6.10 -5.60 -21.92
CA ASP A 68 5.73 -7.01 -22.06
C ASP A 68 4.24 -7.11 -22.39
N ARG A 69 3.93 -7.46 -23.62
CA ARG A 69 2.55 -7.55 -24.12
C ARG A 69 1.69 -8.54 -23.36
N ARG A 70 2.31 -9.54 -22.71
CA ARG A 70 1.60 -10.56 -21.93
C ARG A 70 1.37 -10.12 -20.50
N GLY A 71 2.00 -9.05 -20.10
CA GLY A 71 1.97 -8.58 -18.71
C GLY A 71 0.95 -7.49 -18.50
N THR A 72 0.54 -7.38 -17.24
CA THR A 72 -0.34 -6.32 -16.76
C THR A 72 0.36 -5.59 -15.64
N LEU A 73 0.25 -4.26 -15.65
CA LEU A 73 0.70 -3.42 -14.55
C LEU A 73 -0.48 -3.12 -13.63
N ALA A 74 -0.22 -3.07 -12.33
CA ALA A 74 -1.13 -2.46 -11.36
C ALA A 74 -0.54 -1.12 -10.98
N GLU A 75 -1.33 -0.06 -11.07
CA GLU A 75 -0.91 1.29 -10.73
C GLU A 75 -1.78 1.81 -9.60
N ILE A 76 -1.17 2.35 -8.55
CA ILE A 76 -1.90 2.93 -7.43
C ILE A 76 -2.56 4.23 -7.88
N THR A 77 -3.79 4.47 -7.44
CA THR A 77 -4.52 5.70 -7.71
C THR A 77 -4.27 6.72 -6.61
N PRO A 78 -4.62 8.00 -6.82
CA PRO A 78 -4.56 8.99 -5.72
C PRO A 78 -5.39 8.55 -4.51
N ALA A 79 -6.55 7.93 -4.72
CA ALA A 79 -7.35 7.38 -3.63
C ALA A 79 -6.59 6.27 -2.90
N GLY A 80 -5.87 5.40 -3.65
CA GLY A 80 -5.04 4.36 -3.06
C GLY A 80 -3.93 4.94 -2.19
N ARG A 81 -3.28 6.00 -2.64
CA ARG A 81 -2.23 6.67 -1.86
C ARG A 81 -2.79 7.28 -0.58
N ALA A 82 -3.95 7.91 -0.63
CA ALA A 82 -4.60 8.48 0.55
C ALA A 82 -4.93 7.40 1.58
N VAL A 83 -5.45 6.27 1.12
CA VAL A 83 -5.79 5.14 1.99
C VAL A 83 -4.53 4.57 2.65
N VAL A 84 -3.42 4.44 1.93
CA VAL A 84 -2.15 3.97 2.50
C VAL A 84 -1.72 4.87 3.65
N VAL A 85 -1.78 6.19 3.48
CA VAL A 85 -1.42 7.15 4.54
C VAL A 85 -2.28 6.93 5.78
N GLN A 86 -3.60 6.91 5.60
CA GLN A 86 -4.55 6.78 6.70
C GLN A 86 -4.40 5.44 7.43
N ALA A 87 -4.31 4.35 6.68
CA ALA A 87 -4.17 3.02 7.25
C ALA A 87 -2.84 2.87 7.99
N THR A 88 -1.77 3.42 7.42
CA THR A 88 -0.45 3.36 8.04
C THR A 88 -0.44 4.12 9.37
N GLU A 89 -1.09 5.29 9.44
CA GLU A 89 -1.21 6.03 10.70
C GLU A 89 -1.93 5.20 11.78
N VAL A 90 -3.01 4.54 11.41
CA VAL A 90 -3.76 3.70 12.35
C VAL A 90 -2.90 2.55 12.87
N LEU A 91 -2.20 1.86 11.96
CA LEU A 91 -1.34 0.74 12.33
C LEU A 91 -0.18 1.17 13.23
N MET A 92 0.47 2.28 12.89
CA MET A 92 1.58 2.79 13.69
C MET A 92 1.13 3.23 15.08
N THR A 93 0.01 3.94 15.17
CA THR A 93 -0.53 4.40 16.45
C THR A 93 -0.90 3.22 17.34
N ALA A 94 -1.55 2.20 16.79
CA ALA A 94 -1.93 1.02 17.55
C ALA A 94 -0.70 0.24 18.03
N GLU A 95 0.25 0.00 17.13
CA GLU A 95 1.44 -0.80 17.45
C GLU A 95 2.37 -0.07 18.43
N PHE A 96 2.69 1.19 18.15
CA PHE A 96 3.71 1.93 18.92
C PHE A 96 3.12 2.59 20.16
N GLY A 97 1.89 3.04 20.11
CA GLY A 97 1.20 3.59 21.27
C GLY A 97 1.00 2.58 22.38
N LEU A 98 0.76 1.31 22.01
CA LEU A 98 0.54 0.23 22.97
C LEU A 98 1.83 -0.35 23.54
N ARG A 99 2.94 -0.28 22.80
CA ARG A 99 4.21 -0.90 23.18
C ARG A 99 5.23 0.03 23.81
N GLY A 100 4.92 1.33 23.92
CA GLY A 100 5.81 2.30 24.56
C GLY A 100 7.15 2.48 23.86
N TYR A 101 7.13 2.62 22.55
CA TYR A 101 8.35 2.82 21.76
C TYR A 101 9.03 4.13 22.10
N GLN A 102 10.35 4.17 21.91
CA GLN A 102 11.17 5.34 22.17
C GLN A 102 10.82 6.49 21.22
N ASP A 103 11.05 7.73 21.70
CA ASP A 103 10.73 8.92 20.91
C ASP A 103 11.44 8.98 19.56
N ASP A 104 12.71 8.53 19.49
CA ASP A 104 13.46 8.49 18.24
C ASP A 104 12.85 7.52 17.23
N GLN A 105 12.33 6.41 17.69
CA GLN A 105 11.62 5.44 16.83
C GLN A 105 10.34 6.06 16.29
N LEU A 106 9.57 6.75 17.12
CA LEU A 106 8.36 7.44 16.70
C LEU A 106 8.68 8.54 15.68
N CYS A 107 9.74 9.30 15.90
CA CYS A 107 10.17 10.33 14.95
C CYS A 107 10.52 9.73 13.58
N ALA A 108 11.21 8.60 13.55
CA ALA A 108 11.55 7.93 12.30
C ALA A 108 10.30 7.49 11.55
N MET A 109 9.29 7.00 12.27
CA MET A 109 8.03 6.58 11.67
C MET A 109 7.20 7.75 11.16
N PHE A 110 7.16 8.85 11.92
CA PHE A 110 6.47 10.06 11.47
C PHE A 110 7.15 10.65 10.24
N SER A 111 8.48 10.53 10.12
CA SER A 111 9.20 10.93 8.90
C SER A 111 8.76 10.09 7.70
N LEU A 112 8.57 8.79 7.88
CA LEU A 112 8.07 7.92 6.82
C LEU A 112 6.65 8.32 6.40
N LEU A 113 5.77 8.57 7.37
CA LEU A 113 4.42 9.04 7.10
C LEU A 113 4.42 10.36 6.34
N ARG A 114 5.30 11.28 6.72
CA ARG A 114 5.45 12.55 6.01
C ARG A 114 5.81 12.33 4.55
N THR A 115 6.73 11.41 4.27
CA THR A 115 7.11 11.06 2.90
C THR A 115 5.89 10.56 2.12
N LEU A 116 5.10 9.67 2.70
CA LEU A 116 3.89 9.17 2.06
C LEU A 116 2.87 10.29 1.81
N ARG A 117 2.73 11.23 2.73
CA ARG A 117 1.82 12.36 2.57
C ARG A 117 2.24 13.31 1.45
N VAL A 118 3.55 13.54 1.32
CA VAL A 118 4.08 14.35 0.23
C VAL A 118 3.76 13.69 -1.12
N GLU A 119 3.98 12.39 -1.23
CA GLU A 119 3.66 11.65 -2.45
C GLU A 119 2.16 11.66 -2.75
N ALA A 120 1.33 11.69 -1.72
CA ALA A 120 -0.12 11.76 -1.87
C ALA A 120 -0.63 13.18 -2.15
N GLY A 121 0.25 14.19 -2.10
CA GLY A 121 -0.12 15.58 -2.36
C GLY A 121 -0.62 16.35 -1.15
N ASP A 122 -0.50 15.79 0.06
CA ASP A 122 -0.94 16.47 1.29
C ASP A 122 -0.03 17.63 1.67
N PHE A 123 1.25 17.55 1.27
CA PHE A 123 2.25 18.57 1.55
C PHE A 123 2.93 19.00 0.26
N THR A 124 3.32 20.25 0.21
CA THR A 124 4.21 20.75 -0.85
C THR A 124 5.58 21.03 -0.22
N GLU A 125 6.62 20.62 -0.90
CA GLU A 125 7.98 20.90 -0.46
C GLU A 125 8.54 22.12 -1.17
#